data_95b253f279c656b93ed65d7b1238fd57
#
_entry.id   95b253f279c656b93ed65d7b1238fd57
#
_cell.length_a   1.000
_cell.length_b   1.000
_cell.length_c   1.000
_cell.angle_alpha   90.00
_cell.angle_beta   90.00
_cell.angle_gamma   90.00
#
_symmetry.space_group_name_H-M   'P 1'
#
loop_
_entity.id
_entity.type
_entity.pdbx_description
1 polymer ?
#
loop_
_entity_poly.entity_id
_entity_poly.type
_entity_poly.pdbx_seq_one_letter_code
_entity_poly.pdbx_strand_id
1 'polypeptide(L)'
;AVGTGQATGNNTATKVGDKTEVEFRAGDNLTIEQTGTTFTYSLNKNMTGLESVSVGDVANDKPGVVLNGADGTMGVRGKDGANASITAAKGADGLTGTGAGKDRIVYETKDAAGNPVKETVATMNDGLHFAGDNGNTVIDKTLNEKLEIVGGADAAKLSDNNIGVNAKDGKLQVQLAKDLNGLSSVEVKDDNGASTVMKGDTIKSKDAAGNTSVVNGSGVTITPVNPQNPNAGTVSLTTEGLNNGNNQIKGVAAGTADTDAVNLGQLK
;
A
#
# COMPACT_ATOMS: atom_id res chain seq x y z
N ALA A 1 37.99 38.59 41.12
CA ALA A 1 37.06 38.70 40.00
C ALA A 1 35.64 38.52 40.52
N VAL A 2 34.74 39.33 40.08
CA VAL A 2 33.31 39.22 40.44
C VAL A 2 32.57 39.03 39.11
N GLY A 3 31.94 37.90 38.94
CA GLY A 3 31.15 37.58 37.77
C GLY A 3 30.02 36.63 38.11
N THR A 4 29.07 36.46 37.21
CA THR A 4 27.94 35.52 37.34
C THR A 4 28.27 34.09 36.99
N GLY A 5 29.49 33.85 36.44
CA GLY A 5 30.02 32.51 36.15
C GLY A 5 30.64 31.81 37.36
N GLN A 6 31.04 30.57 37.19
CA GLN A 6 31.77 29.83 38.21
C GLN A 6 33.23 30.33 38.30
N ALA A 7 33.67 30.75 39.46
CA ALA A 7 35.06 31.06 39.74
C ALA A 7 35.70 29.89 40.48
N THR A 8 36.80 29.38 39.98
CA THR A 8 37.62 28.36 40.63
C THR A 8 38.96 28.95 41.08
N GLY A 9 39.53 28.43 42.15
CA GLY A 9 40.80 28.91 42.69
C GLY A 9 40.65 29.95 43.75
N ASN A 10 41.66 30.76 43.98
CA ASN A 10 41.71 31.74 45.03
C ASN A 10 40.92 33.02 44.69
N ASN A 11 39.81 33.27 45.42
CA ASN A 11 38.93 34.42 45.22
C ASN A 11 39.35 35.66 46.06
N THR A 12 40.47 35.63 46.76
CA THR A 12 41.02 36.73 47.51
C THR A 12 41.75 37.71 46.61
N ALA A 13 41.49 39.01 46.81
CA ALA A 13 42.24 40.04 46.07
C ALA A 13 43.73 39.99 46.43
N THR A 14 44.56 39.90 45.39
CA THR A 14 46.02 39.96 45.50
C THR A 14 46.54 41.34 45.11
N LYS A 15 47.34 41.98 45.93
CA LYS A 15 48.00 43.27 45.59
C LYS A 15 49.12 43.01 44.57
N VAL A 16 49.09 43.75 43.48
CA VAL A 16 50.11 43.70 42.43
C VAL A 16 51.03 44.90 42.68
N GLY A 17 52.32 44.68 42.93
CA GLY A 17 53.33 45.71 43.10
C GLY A 17 54.08 45.99 41.82
N ASP A 18 54.94 47.03 41.80
CA ASP A 18 55.66 47.56 40.63
C ASP A 18 56.50 46.53 39.85
N LYS A 19 56.86 45.43 40.48
CA LYS A 19 57.71 44.38 39.87
C LYS A 19 56.94 43.05 39.68
N THR A 20 55.62 43.06 39.82
CA THR A 20 54.78 41.84 39.67
C THR A 20 54.27 41.73 38.25
N GLU A 21 54.62 40.67 37.56
CA GLU A 21 53.99 40.36 36.26
C GLU A 21 52.62 39.77 36.47
N VAL A 22 51.63 40.23 35.70
CA VAL A 22 50.26 39.70 35.64
C VAL A 22 50.12 38.96 34.34
N GLU A 23 49.91 37.67 34.45
CA GLU A 23 49.65 36.83 33.28
C GLU A 23 48.15 36.63 33.05
N PHE A 24 47.70 36.90 31.85
CA PHE A 24 46.33 36.62 31.40
C PHE A 24 46.34 35.39 30.49
N ARG A 25 45.62 34.34 30.83
CA ARG A 25 45.57 33.08 30.10
C ARG A 25 44.21 32.82 29.53
N ALA A 26 44.14 32.36 28.30
CA ALA A 26 42.95 31.76 27.76
C ALA A 26 42.94 30.27 28.11
N GLY A 27 41.84 29.78 28.65
CA GLY A 27 41.59 28.33 28.82
C GLY A 27 41.15 27.70 27.50
N ASP A 28 40.78 26.42 27.57
CA ASP A 28 40.28 25.67 26.43
C ASP A 28 39.07 26.38 25.81
N ASN A 29 38.95 26.29 24.49
CA ASN A 29 37.88 26.93 23.70
C ASN A 29 37.83 28.47 23.75
N LEU A 30 38.84 29.11 24.34
CA LEU A 30 38.99 30.55 24.35
C LEU A 30 40.28 30.98 23.60
N THR A 31 40.21 32.12 22.96
CA THR A 31 41.35 32.84 22.42
C THR A 31 41.48 34.16 23.16
N ILE A 32 42.72 34.57 23.48
CA ILE A 32 43.01 35.91 24.01
C ILE A 32 43.86 36.66 22.99
N GLU A 33 43.47 37.90 22.72
CA GLU A 33 44.23 38.84 21.87
C GLU A 33 44.56 40.05 22.71
N GLN A 34 45.82 40.50 22.65
CA GLN A 34 46.28 41.72 23.34
C GLN A 34 46.61 42.79 22.32
N THR A 35 46.02 43.95 22.47
CA THR A 35 46.40 45.16 21.69
C THR A 35 46.60 46.33 22.70
N GLY A 36 47.84 46.70 22.87
CA GLY A 36 48.23 47.67 23.89
C GLY A 36 47.91 47.17 25.31
N THR A 37 47.04 47.90 25.99
CA THR A 37 46.57 47.55 27.37
C THR A 37 45.24 46.83 27.35
N THR A 38 44.69 46.52 26.18
CA THR A 38 43.38 45.84 26.01
C THR A 38 43.57 44.35 25.76
N PHE A 39 42.87 43.53 26.52
CA PHE A 39 42.82 42.08 26.32
C PHE A 39 41.40 41.70 25.92
N THR A 40 41.27 41.06 24.71
CA THR A 40 40.00 40.57 24.18
C THR A 40 39.93 39.07 24.27
N TYR A 41 38.95 38.53 24.99
CA TYR A 41 38.68 37.12 25.05
C TYR A 41 37.56 36.78 24.07
N SER A 42 37.79 35.79 23.24
CA SER A 42 36.82 35.31 22.25
C SER A 42 36.64 33.79 22.37
N LEU A 43 35.45 33.28 22.10
CA LEU A 43 35.24 31.85 21.92
C LEU A 43 35.89 31.39 20.61
N ASN A 44 36.52 30.23 20.61
CA ASN A 44 37.00 29.59 19.42
C ASN A 44 35.83 29.27 18.49
N LYS A 45 36.04 29.40 17.16
CA LYS A 45 35.02 29.04 16.18
C LYS A 45 34.64 27.56 16.26
N ASN A 46 35.59 26.69 16.60
CA ASN A 46 35.39 25.28 16.82
C ASN A 46 35.67 24.99 18.29
N MET A 47 34.62 24.65 19.03
CA MET A 47 34.74 24.22 20.43
C MET A 47 34.80 22.70 20.48
N THR A 48 35.74 22.17 21.27
CA THR A 48 35.98 20.73 21.43
C THR A 48 36.04 20.37 22.92
N GLY A 49 35.78 19.08 23.23
CA GLY A 49 35.86 18.56 24.58
C GLY A 49 34.74 19.06 25.51
N LEU A 50 33.63 19.56 24.94
CA LEU A 50 32.45 19.91 25.75
C LEU A 50 31.67 18.64 26.07
N GLU A 51 31.30 18.46 27.33
CA GLU A 51 30.42 17.37 27.78
C GLU A 51 28.97 17.62 27.31
N SER A 52 28.53 18.87 27.42
CA SER A 52 27.20 19.25 26.93
C SER A 52 27.10 20.73 26.57
N VAL A 53 26.14 21.05 25.71
CA VAL A 53 25.70 22.42 25.41
C VAL A 53 24.19 22.49 25.59
N SER A 54 23.72 23.40 26.42
CA SER A 54 22.31 23.62 26.66
C SER A 54 21.86 24.97 26.13
N VAL A 55 20.74 25.00 25.43
CA VAL A 55 20.06 26.19 24.96
C VAL A 55 18.66 26.20 25.55
N GLY A 56 18.30 27.29 26.23
CA GLY A 56 17.08 27.38 27.02
C GLY A 56 17.31 26.98 28.49
N ASP A 57 16.26 26.96 29.30
CA ASP A 57 16.33 26.69 30.73
C ASP A 57 15.75 25.27 31.03
N VAL A 58 16.36 24.26 30.41
CA VAL A 58 15.89 22.88 30.51
C VAL A 58 15.94 22.32 31.92
N ALA A 59 16.87 22.78 32.71
CA ALA A 59 17.03 22.37 34.14
C ALA A 59 15.84 22.74 35.00
N ASN A 60 15.09 23.81 34.62
CA ASN A 60 13.90 24.27 35.31
C ASN A 60 12.61 23.90 34.57
N ASP A 61 12.62 22.78 33.85
CA ASP A 61 11.47 22.27 33.11
C ASP A 61 10.89 23.20 32.04
N LYS A 62 11.72 24.11 31.53
CA LYS A 62 11.36 25.00 30.44
C LYS A 62 11.81 24.45 29.06
N PRO A 63 11.22 24.96 27.98
CA PRO A 63 11.64 24.57 26.64
C PRO A 63 13.13 24.79 26.40
N GLY A 64 13.74 23.87 25.65
CA GLY A 64 15.14 23.97 25.26
C GLY A 64 15.69 22.73 24.59
N VAL A 65 16.96 22.80 24.25
CA VAL A 65 17.72 21.73 23.61
C VAL A 65 19.03 21.50 24.37
N VAL A 66 19.39 20.25 24.55
CA VAL A 66 20.67 19.83 25.12
C VAL A 66 21.40 18.96 24.10
N LEU A 67 22.59 19.39 23.68
CA LEU A 67 23.52 18.54 22.94
C LEU A 67 24.42 17.86 23.97
N ASN A 68 24.34 16.55 24.09
CA ASN A 68 25.13 15.79 25.04
C ASN A 68 26.26 15.06 24.33
N GLY A 69 27.48 15.53 24.51
CA GLY A 69 28.66 14.97 23.89
C GLY A 69 29.14 13.67 24.53
N ALA A 70 28.74 13.40 25.76
CA ALA A 70 29.16 12.19 26.48
C ALA A 70 28.49 10.92 25.95
N ASP A 71 27.24 11.01 25.48
CA ASP A 71 26.47 9.85 24.97
C ASP A 71 26.00 10.01 23.52
N GLY A 72 26.29 11.14 22.89
CA GLY A 72 25.91 11.40 21.50
C GLY A 72 24.40 11.63 21.29
N THR A 73 23.70 12.09 22.33
CA THR A 73 22.26 12.37 22.23
C THR A 73 21.95 13.86 22.07
N MET A 74 20.79 14.17 21.51
CA MET A 74 20.20 15.49 21.51
C MET A 74 18.85 15.43 22.25
N GLY A 75 18.78 16.03 23.42
CA GLY A 75 17.54 16.18 24.18
C GLY A 75 16.77 17.40 23.70
N VAL A 76 15.47 17.25 23.49
CA VAL A 76 14.55 18.33 23.11
C VAL A 76 13.38 18.36 24.08
N ARG A 77 13.11 19.55 24.65
CA ARG A 77 11.93 19.81 25.48
C ARG A 77 11.05 20.85 24.81
N GLY A 78 9.84 20.45 24.47
CA GLY A 78 8.84 21.31 23.86
C GLY A 78 8.21 22.29 24.86
N LYS A 79 7.53 23.31 24.33
CA LYS A 79 6.83 24.35 25.11
C LYS A 79 5.69 23.78 25.96
N ASP A 80 5.08 22.70 25.51
CA ASP A 80 3.99 21.97 26.17
C ASP A 80 4.47 20.93 27.20
N GLY A 81 5.79 20.85 27.40
CA GLY A 81 6.39 19.89 28.34
C GLY A 81 6.73 18.54 27.72
N ALA A 82 6.47 18.32 26.41
CA ALA A 82 6.90 17.12 25.71
C ALA A 82 8.43 17.00 25.70
N ASN A 83 8.95 15.79 25.91
CA ASN A 83 10.37 15.49 25.90
C ASN A 83 10.70 14.42 24.86
N ALA A 84 11.78 14.62 24.14
CA ALA A 84 12.34 13.61 23.24
C ALA A 84 13.86 13.60 23.34
N SER A 85 14.48 12.44 23.28
CA SER A 85 15.93 12.27 23.09
C SER A 85 16.16 11.67 21.72
N ILE A 86 17.06 12.26 20.94
CA ILE A 86 17.39 11.85 19.56
C ILE A 86 18.82 11.35 19.56
N THR A 87 19.04 10.19 18.94
CA THR A 87 20.36 9.57 18.78
C THR A 87 20.44 8.77 17.49
N ALA A 88 21.63 8.27 17.18
CA ALA A 88 21.82 7.26 16.12
C ALA A 88 21.96 5.87 16.76
N ALA A 89 21.30 4.88 16.18
CA ALA A 89 21.40 3.50 16.61
C ALA A 89 21.27 2.54 15.41
N LYS A 90 21.75 1.30 15.59
CA LYS A 90 21.48 0.24 14.63
C LYS A 90 19.98 -0.10 14.63
N GLY A 91 19.39 -0.17 13.45
CA GLY A 91 17.98 -0.50 13.25
C GLY A 91 17.81 -1.43 12.06
N ALA A 92 16.56 -1.70 11.70
CA ALA A 92 16.24 -2.51 10.53
C ALA A 92 16.80 -1.92 9.23
N ASP A 93 17.19 -2.79 8.32
CA ASP A 93 17.47 -2.40 6.94
C ASP A 93 16.17 -1.88 6.26
N GLY A 94 16.31 -1.10 5.22
CA GLY A 94 15.17 -0.81 4.35
C GLY A 94 14.74 -2.04 3.55
N LEU A 95 13.76 -1.89 2.67
CA LEU A 95 13.26 -2.98 1.80
C LEU A 95 14.36 -3.65 0.97
N THR A 96 15.41 -2.92 0.62
CA THR A 96 16.54 -3.41 -0.18
C THR A 96 17.76 -3.78 0.67
N GLY A 97 17.61 -3.89 1.98
CA GLY A 97 18.71 -4.18 2.89
C GLY A 97 19.18 -5.64 2.83
N THR A 98 20.39 -5.86 3.31
CA THR A 98 21.04 -7.20 3.32
C THR A 98 20.86 -7.95 4.65
N GLY A 99 20.10 -7.41 5.59
CA GLY A 99 19.90 -7.97 6.93
C GLY A 99 20.99 -7.60 7.95
N ALA A 100 21.96 -6.78 7.57
CA ALA A 100 23.04 -6.34 8.47
C ALA A 100 22.61 -5.22 9.42
N GLY A 101 21.46 -4.62 9.20
CA GLY A 101 21.01 -3.40 9.84
C GLY A 101 21.79 -2.17 9.39
N LYS A 102 21.21 -1.01 9.50
CA LYS A 102 21.88 0.26 9.19
C LYS A 102 21.72 1.28 10.31
N ASP A 103 22.54 2.31 10.27
CA ASP A 103 22.42 3.41 11.21
C ASP A 103 21.13 4.20 10.93
N ARG A 104 20.36 4.42 11.98
CA ARG A 104 19.07 5.12 11.94
C ARG A 104 19.04 6.23 12.95
N ILE A 105 18.31 7.28 12.66
CA ILE A 105 17.89 8.22 13.69
C ILE A 105 16.81 7.55 14.52
N VAL A 106 17.03 7.52 15.84
CA VAL A 106 16.10 7.01 16.82
C VAL A 106 15.74 8.15 17.77
N TYR A 107 14.47 8.31 18.06
CA TYR A 107 14.07 9.18 19.15
C TYR A 107 13.42 8.35 20.26
N GLU A 108 13.65 8.78 21.50
CA GLU A 108 13.05 8.20 22.68
C GLU A 108 12.15 9.24 23.34
N THR A 109 10.95 8.84 23.66
CA THR A 109 9.95 9.63 24.37
C THR A 109 9.38 8.79 25.52
N LYS A 110 8.30 9.25 26.15
CA LYS A 110 7.60 8.49 27.19
C LYS A 110 6.13 8.32 26.82
N ASP A 111 5.57 7.15 27.15
CA ASP A 111 4.14 6.93 27.07
C ASP A 111 3.38 7.65 28.20
N ALA A 112 2.06 7.53 28.21
CA ALA A 112 1.20 8.15 29.23
C ALA A 112 1.47 7.62 30.65
N ALA A 113 2.07 6.45 30.80
CA ALA A 113 2.48 5.85 32.08
C ALA A 113 3.91 6.23 32.50
N GLY A 114 4.64 6.98 31.64
CA GLY A 114 6.01 7.42 31.87
C GLY A 114 7.08 6.42 31.45
N ASN A 115 6.72 5.30 30.78
CA ASN A 115 7.69 4.33 30.32
C ASN A 115 8.39 4.84 29.04
N PRO A 116 9.68 4.52 28.85
CA PRO A 116 10.39 4.93 27.64
C PRO A 116 9.85 4.20 26.41
N VAL A 117 9.61 4.96 25.33
CA VAL A 117 9.20 4.47 24.01
C VAL A 117 10.25 4.89 23.00
N LYS A 118 10.81 3.94 22.28
CA LYS A 118 11.78 4.17 21.21
C LYS A 118 11.12 4.00 19.84
N GLU A 119 11.31 5.01 19.00
CA GLU A 119 10.82 5.04 17.62
C GLU A 119 11.99 5.22 16.66
N THR A 120 11.99 4.45 15.59
CA THR A 120 12.98 4.54 14.54
C THR A 120 12.43 5.38 13.40
N VAL A 121 13.19 6.36 12.95
CA VAL A 121 12.79 7.22 11.83
C VAL A 121 12.91 6.43 10.52
N ALA A 122 11.80 6.35 9.79
CA ALA A 122 11.77 5.77 8.45
C ALA A 122 12.52 6.64 7.45
N THR A 123 13.09 6.01 6.44
CA THR A 123 13.80 6.66 5.33
C THR A 123 13.11 6.33 4.01
N MET A 124 13.54 6.95 2.93
CA MET A 124 13.03 6.68 1.58
C MET A 124 13.24 5.22 1.11
N ASN A 125 14.13 4.48 1.76
CA ASN A 125 14.36 3.06 1.48
C ASN A 125 13.48 2.12 2.32
N ASP A 126 12.66 2.66 3.19
CA ASP A 126 11.61 1.91 3.88
C ASP A 126 10.34 1.92 3.02
N GLY A 127 9.42 1.02 3.30
CA GLY A 127 8.21 0.92 2.48
C GLY A 127 7.32 -0.24 2.92
N LEU A 128 6.60 -0.81 1.96
CA LEU A 128 5.63 -1.87 2.18
C LEU A 128 5.89 -3.06 1.26
N HIS A 129 5.56 -4.24 1.77
CA HIS A 129 5.49 -5.47 1.01
C HIS A 129 4.04 -5.75 0.63
N PHE A 130 3.78 -6.03 -0.65
CA PHE A 130 2.47 -6.41 -1.15
C PHE A 130 2.53 -7.82 -1.71
N ALA A 131 1.51 -8.62 -1.44
CA ALA A 131 1.37 -9.97 -1.96
C ALA A 131 -0.06 -10.21 -2.44
N GLY A 132 -0.20 -11.07 -3.45
CA GLY A 132 -1.47 -11.55 -3.97
C GLY A 132 -1.64 -13.05 -3.69
N ASP A 133 -2.65 -13.66 -4.33
CA ASP A 133 -2.96 -15.09 -4.19
C ASP A 133 -1.92 -16.01 -4.85
N ASN A 134 -0.99 -15.47 -5.63
CA ASN A 134 0.09 -16.22 -6.27
C ASN A 134 1.23 -16.60 -5.31
N GLY A 135 0.99 -16.57 -4.01
CA GLY A 135 1.81 -17.17 -2.97
C GLY A 135 3.11 -16.45 -2.68
N ASN A 136 4.21 -16.91 -3.25
CA ASN A 136 5.55 -16.47 -2.87
C ASN A 136 6.07 -15.22 -3.59
N THR A 137 5.26 -14.61 -4.45
CA THR A 137 5.65 -13.38 -5.15
C THR A 137 5.29 -12.16 -4.32
N VAL A 138 6.29 -11.40 -3.95
CA VAL A 138 6.16 -10.17 -3.18
C VAL A 138 6.54 -8.99 -4.06
N ILE A 139 5.76 -7.91 -3.99
CA ILE A 139 6.05 -6.63 -4.60
C ILE A 139 6.51 -5.67 -3.52
N ASP A 140 7.77 -5.30 -3.56
CA ASP A 140 8.36 -4.33 -2.65
C ASP A 140 8.20 -2.92 -3.22
N LYS A 141 7.69 -2.01 -2.41
CA LYS A 141 7.53 -0.59 -2.75
C LYS A 141 8.13 0.27 -1.66
N THR A 142 9.19 0.99 -2.00
CA THR A 142 9.76 2.01 -1.13
C THR A 142 8.88 3.26 -1.10
N LEU A 143 9.14 4.15 -0.16
CA LEU A 143 8.41 5.43 -0.06
C LEU A 143 8.57 6.22 -1.37
N ASN A 144 7.50 6.83 -1.86
CA ASN A 144 7.35 7.55 -3.14
C ASN A 144 7.31 6.67 -4.40
N GLU A 145 7.40 5.34 -4.30
CA GLU A 145 7.18 4.49 -5.45
C GLU A 145 5.69 4.26 -5.70
N LYS A 146 5.32 4.21 -6.97
CA LYS A 146 3.95 3.93 -7.41
C LYS A 146 3.66 2.43 -7.33
N LEU A 147 2.57 2.05 -6.65
CA LEU A 147 1.96 0.73 -6.80
C LEU A 147 0.83 0.82 -7.82
N GLU A 148 0.90 0.02 -8.88
CA GLU A 148 -0.18 -0.12 -9.83
C GLU A 148 -0.98 -1.39 -9.55
N ILE A 149 -2.30 -1.24 -9.47
CA ILE A 149 -3.25 -2.36 -9.35
C ILE A 149 -4.07 -2.33 -10.64
N VAL A 150 -3.90 -3.33 -11.48
CA VAL A 150 -4.53 -3.38 -12.81
C VAL A 150 -5.33 -4.66 -12.98
N GLY A 151 -6.53 -4.55 -13.52
CA GLY A 151 -7.39 -5.68 -13.85
C GLY A 151 -7.26 -6.17 -15.30
N GLY A 152 -6.52 -5.46 -16.16
CA GLY A 152 -6.28 -5.81 -17.54
C GLY A 152 -7.44 -5.55 -18.51
N ALA A 153 -8.59 -5.07 -18.04
CA ALA A 153 -9.72 -4.72 -18.89
C ALA A 153 -9.60 -3.30 -19.46
N ASP A 154 -10.27 -3.08 -20.59
CA ASP A 154 -10.41 -1.76 -21.19
C ASP A 154 -11.23 -0.86 -20.26
N ALA A 155 -10.66 0.27 -19.86
CA ALA A 155 -11.29 1.21 -18.93
C ALA A 155 -12.64 1.74 -19.44
N ALA A 156 -12.83 1.86 -20.76
CA ALA A 156 -14.09 2.29 -21.36
C ALA A 156 -15.20 1.23 -21.33
N LYS A 157 -14.87 -0.01 -20.92
CA LYS A 157 -15.77 -1.17 -20.88
C LYS A 157 -15.97 -1.74 -19.48
N LEU A 158 -15.60 -1.00 -18.45
CA LEU A 158 -15.81 -1.43 -17.07
C LEU A 158 -17.28 -1.28 -16.69
N SER A 159 -17.73 -2.21 -15.85
CA SER A 159 -19.05 -2.15 -15.22
C SER A 159 -18.92 -1.69 -13.77
N ASP A 160 -19.90 -0.94 -13.29
CA ASP A 160 -19.94 -0.46 -11.91
C ASP A 160 -20.54 -1.49 -10.95
N ASN A 161 -20.13 -1.42 -9.69
CA ASN A 161 -20.72 -2.15 -8.56
C ASN A 161 -20.66 -3.69 -8.62
N ASN A 162 -19.84 -4.27 -9.49
CA ASN A 162 -19.68 -5.71 -9.64
C ASN A 162 -18.48 -6.29 -8.85
N ILE A 163 -17.65 -5.43 -8.29
CA ILE A 163 -16.49 -5.81 -7.48
C ILE A 163 -16.64 -5.19 -6.09
N GLY A 164 -16.51 -5.99 -5.06
CA GLY A 164 -16.41 -5.56 -3.66
C GLY A 164 -14.99 -5.75 -3.12
N VAL A 165 -14.57 -4.88 -2.21
CA VAL A 165 -13.31 -5.02 -1.47
C VAL A 165 -13.60 -5.01 0.02
N ASN A 166 -13.31 -6.11 0.69
CA ASN A 166 -13.49 -6.26 2.13
C ASN A 166 -12.16 -6.26 2.86
N ALA A 167 -12.06 -5.47 3.92
CA ALA A 167 -10.96 -5.55 4.88
C ALA A 167 -11.26 -6.65 5.90
N LYS A 168 -10.52 -7.74 5.84
CA LYS A 168 -10.70 -8.88 6.74
C LYS A 168 -9.37 -9.60 6.97
N ASP A 169 -9.10 -9.98 8.22
CA ASP A 169 -7.91 -10.75 8.63
C ASP A 169 -6.59 -10.11 8.13
N GLY A 170 -6.50 -8.76 8.21
CA GLY A 170 -5.33 -8.01 7.77
C GLY A 170 -5.14 -7.95 6.25
N LYS A 171 -6.14 -8.31 5.45
CA LYS A 171 -6.10 -8.35 3.99
C LYS A 171 -7.22 -7.51 3.38
N LEU A 172 -6.99 -7.01 2.18
CA LEU A 172 -8.01 -6.49 1.29
C LEU A 172 -8.44 -7.62 0.35
N GLN A 173 -9.62 -8.20 0.60
CA GLN A 173 -10.19 -9.26 -0.22
C GLN A 173 -11.02 -8.65 -1.35
N VAL A 174 -10.56 -8.85 -2.59
CA VAL A 174 -11.27 -8.44 -3.80
C VAL A 174 -12.20 -9.56 -4.24
N GLN A 175 -13.48 -9.30 -4.35
CA GLN A 175 -14.49 -10.32 -4.60
C GLN A 175 -15.51 -9.82 -5.64
N LEU A 176 -16.02 -10.74 -6.47
CA LEU A 176 -17.19 -10.47 -7.30
C LEU A 176 -18.46 -10.36 -6.44
N ALA A 177 -19.33 -9.45 -6.80
CA ALA A 177 -20.68 -9.40 -6.24
C ALA A 177 -21.44 -10.72 -6.56
N LYS A 178 -22.37 -11.12 -5.69
CA LYS A 178 -23.22 -12.28 -5.94
C LYS A 178 -24.17 -12.03 -7.12
N ASP A 179 -24.65 -10.81 -7.22
CA ASP A 179 -25.51 -10.37 -8.32
C ASP A 179 -24.73 -9.39 -9.18
N LEU A 180 -24.52 -9.76 -10.46
CA LEU A 180 -23.83 -8.94 -11.44
C LEU A 180 -24.83 -8.11 -12.23
N ASN A 181 -24.60 -6.81 -12.33
CA ASN A 181 -25.48 -5.86 -12.99
C ASN A 181 -24.76 -5.05 -14.07
N GLY A 182 -25.53 -4.54 -15.04
CA GLY A 182 -25.00 -3.63 -16.06
C GLY A 182 -23.99 -4.25 -17.02
N LEU A 183 -23.96 -5.59 -17.13
CA LEU A 183 -23.11 -6.27 -18.09
C LEU A 183 -23.75 -6.23 -19.49
N SER A 184 -22.95 -5.92 -20.50
CA SER A 184 -23.39 -5.99 -21.91
C SER A 184 -23.48 -7.42 -22.42
N SER A 185 -22.60 -8.30 -21.92
CA SER A 185 -22.62 -9.73 -22.24
C SER A 185 -21.81 -10.54 -21.25
N VAL A 186 -22.15 -11.82 -21.15
CA VAL A 186 -21.31 -12.84 -20.50
C VAL A 186 -21.01 -13.91 -21.53
N GLU A 187 -19.73 -14.20 -21.77
CA GLU A 187 -19.27 -15.23 -22.67
C GLU A 187 -18.47 -16.27 -21.91
N VAL A 188 -18.83 -17.53 -22.09
CA VAL A 188 -18.06 -18.70 -21.63
C VAL A 188 -17.59 -19.47 -22.84
N LYS A 189 -16.31 -19.80 -22.89
CA LYS A 189 -15.68 -20.58 -23.94
C LYS A 189 -14.91 -21.75 -23.37
N ASP A 190 -14.84 -22.85 -24.10
CA ASP A 190 -13.90 -23.93 -23.84
C ASP A 190 -12.73 -23.90 -24.84
N ASP A 191 -11.74 -24.76 -24.59
CA ASP A 191 -10.55 -24.87 -25.44
C ASP A 191 -10.83 -25.52 -26.81
N ASN A 192 -11.99 -26.16 -26.98
CA ASN A 192 -12.40 -26.84 -28.22
C ASN A 192 -13.23 -25.95 -29.16
N GLY A 193 -13.45 -24.69 -28.76
CA GLY A 193 -14.16 -23.68 -29.56
C GLY A 193 -15.67 -23.66 -29.37
N ALA A 194 -16.20 -24.44 -28.41
CA ALA A 194 -17.60 -24.26 -27.99
C ALA A 194 -17.72 -22.98 -27.14
N SER A 195 -18.86 -22.31 -27.25
CA SER A 195 -19.12 -21.09 -26.50
C SER A 195 -20.59 -20.90 -26.20
N THR A 196 -20.85 -20.21 -25.10
CA THR A 196 -22.19 -19.67 -24.76
C THR A 196 -22.06 -18.19 -24.46
N VAL A 197 -22.90 -17.39 -25.11
CA VAL A 197 -22.98 -15.95 -24.93
C VAL A 197 -24.39 -15.57 -24.46
N MET A 198 -24.49 -14.87 -23.35
CA MET A 198 -25.72 -14.24 -22.89
C MET A 198 -25.65 -12.74 -23.15
N LYS A 199 -26.66 -12.20 -23.80
CA LYS A 199 -26.80 -10.76 -24.07
C LYS A 199 -28.28 -10.39 -23.93
N GLY A 200 -28.58 -9.33 -23.16
CA GLY A 200 -29.92 -8.79 -23.09
C GLY A 200 -31.02 -9.84 -23.11
N ASP A 201 -31.67 -10.02 -24.27
CA ASP A 201 -32.76 -10.95 -24.47
C ASP A 201 -32.33 -12.32 -25.04
N THR A 202 -31.04 -12.56 -25.33
CA THR A 202 -30.56 -13.70 -26.11
C THR A 202 -29.54 -14.54 -25.35
N ILE A 203 -29.74 -15.85 -25.33
CA ILE A 203 -28.71 -16.85 -25.02
C ILE A 203 -28.35 -17.59 -26.32
N LYS A 204 -27.09 -17.49 -26.76
CA LYS A 204 -26.59 -18.19 -27.93
C LYS A 204 -25.49 -19.15 -27.50
N SER A 205 -25.66 -20.42 -27.81
CA SER A 205 -24.64 -21.45 -27.65
C SER A 205 -24.14 -21.93 -28.99
N LYS A 206 -22.85 -22.26 -29.05
CA LYS A 206 -22.19 -22.87 -30.22
C LYS A 206 -21.38 -24.07 -29.72
N ASP A 207 -21.57 -25.24 -30.33
CA ASP A 207 -20.75 -26.41 -30.02
C ASP A 207 -19.42 -26.40 -30.80
N ALA A 208 -18.53 -27.36 -30.52
CA ALA A 208 -17.24 -27.49 -31.18
C ALA A 208 -17.35 -27.79 -32.69
N ALA A 209 -18.44 -28.41 -33.14
CA ALA A 209 -18.72 -28.67 -34.55
C ALA A 209 -19.27 -27.43 -35.29
N GLY A 210 -19.63 -26.38 -34.55
CA GLY A 210 -20.16 -25.13 -35.10
C GLY A 210 -21.69 -25.05 -35.12
N ASN A 211 -22.43 -26.08 -34.68
CA ASN A 211 -23.87 -25.99 -34.52
C ASN A 211 -24.23 -24.93 -33.50
N THR A 212 -25.31 -24.19 -33.75
CA THR A 212 -25.73 -23.13 -32.84
C THR A 212 -27.13 -23.37 -32.30
N SER A 213 -27.36 -22.98 -31.07
CA SER A 213 -28.70 -22.80 -30.52
C SER A 213 -28.86 -21.36 -30.02
N VAL A 214 -30.03 -20.81 -30.23
CA VAL A 214 -30.43 -19.47 -29.79
C VAL A 214 -31.74 -19.58 -29.04
N VAL A 215 -31.75 -18.99 -27.85
CA VAL A 215 -32.97 -18.82 -27.04
C VAL A 215 -33.18 -17.32 -26.83
N ASN A 216 -34.33 -16.82 -27.18
CA ASN A 216 -34.70 -15.41 -26.98
C ASN A 216 -36.20 -15.25 -26.80
N GLY A 217 -36.70 -14.03 -26.74
CA GLY A 217 -38.13 -13.74 -26.61
C GLY A 217 -39.02 -14.27 -27.69
N SER A 218 -38.48 -14.65 -28.89
CA SER A 218 -39.24 -15.24 -29.99
C SER A 218 -39.31 -16.77 -29.93
N GLY A 219 -38.45 -17.42 -29.14
CA GLY A 219 -38.44 -18.87 -28.97
C GLY A 219 -37.03 -19.48 -28.99
N VAL A 220 -36.96 -20.73 -29.40
CA VAL A 220 -35.73 -21.52 -29.48
C VAL A 220 -35.45 -21.87 -30.91
N THR A 221 -34.21 -21.66 -31.38
CA THR A 221 -33.77 -22.01 -32.73
C THR A 221 -32.46 -22.80 -32.67
N ILE A 222 -32.38 -23.92 -33.39
CA ILE A 222 -31.18 -24.76 -33.50
C ILE A 222 -30.79 -24.83 -34.97
N THR A 223 -29.56 -24.40 -35.28
CA THR A 223 -29.06 -24.37 -36.64
C THR A 223 -27.85 -25.32 -36.74
N PRO A 224 -27.96 -26.43 -37.44
CA PRO A 224 -26.85 -27.33 -37.74
C PRO A 224 -25.93 -26.76 -38.81
N VAL A 225 -24.62 -27.06 -38.72
CA VAL A 225 -23.63 -26.69 -39.73
C VAL A 225 -23.52 -27.81 -40.80
N ASN A 226 -23.47 -29.07 -40.35
CA ASN A 226 -23.37 -30.23 -41.19
C ASN A 226 -24.43 -31.28 -40.77
N PRO A 227 -25.71 -31.11 -41.12
CA PRO A 227 -26.73 -32.06 -40.74
C PRO A 227 -26.49 -33.45 -41.37
N GLN A 228 -26.69 -34.50 -40.57
CA GLN A 228 -26.59 -35.90 -41.07
C GLN A 228 -27.58 -36.19 -42.19
N ASN A 229 -28.73 -35.59 -42.11
CA ASN A 229 -29.70 -35.57 -43.20
C ASN A 229 -29.42 -34.33 -44.08
N PRO A 230 -29.01 -34.51 -45.35
CA PRO A 230 -28.68 -33.37 -46.22
C PRO A 230 -29.87 -32.45 -46.53
N ASN A 231 -31.09 -32.89 -46.24
CA ASN A 231 -32.30 -32.07 -46.37
C ASN A 231 -32.73 -31.46 -45.05
N ALA A 232 -32.03 -31.75 -43.93
CA ALA A 232 -32.35 -31.18 -42.66
C ALA A 232 -31.87 -29.73 -42.57
N GLY A 233 -32.71 -28.89 -42.02
CA GLY A 233 -32.47 -27.48 -41.81
C GLY A 233 -32.58 -27.07 -40.33
N THR A 234 -32.78 -25.79 -40.14
CA THR A 234 -32.99 -25.21 -38.84
C THR A 234 -34.27 -25.75 -38.19
N VAL A 235 -34.14 -26.18 -36.92
CA VAL A 235 -35.28 -26.54 -36.08
C VAL A 235 -35.63 -25.33 -35.21
N SER A 236 -36.90 -24.98 -35.13
CA SER A 236 -37.32 -23.89 -34.26
C SER A 236 -38.67 -24.16 -33.56
N LEU A 237 -38.80 -23.67 -32.37
CA LEU A 237 -40.08 -23.58 -31.61
C LEU A 237 -40.28 -22.10 -31.28
N THR A 238 -41.27 -21.49 -31.90
CA THR A 238 -41.58 -20.07 -31.81
C THR A 238 -43.04 -19.85 -31.52
N THR A 239 -43.51 -18.63 -31.44
CA THR A 239 -44.89 -18.25 -31.31
C THR A 239 -45.75 -18.70 -32.53
N GLU A 240 -45.10 -19.02 -33.65
CA GLU A 240 -45.79 -19.51 -34.85
C GLU A 240 -45.85 -21.03 -34.91
N GLY A 241 -45.30 -21.73 -33.89
CA GLY A 241 -45.29 -23.17 -33.79
C GLY A 241 -43.95 -23.83 -33.98
N LEU A 242 -43.95 -25.14 -34.27
CA LEU A 242 -42.78 -25.97 -34.43
C LEU A 242 -42.41 -26.12 -35.90
N ASN A 243 -41.22 -25.71 -36.31
CA ASN A 243 -40.55 -26.08 -37.55
C ASN A 243 -39.53 -27.16 -37.24
N ASN A 244 -39.73 -28.38 -37.76
CA ASN A 244 -38.86 -29.51 -37.46
C ASN A 244 -37.67 -29.63 -38.46
N GLY A 245 -37.48 -28.70 -39.37
CA GLY A 245 -36.33 -28.67 -40.29
C GLY A 245 -36.18 -29.91 -41.16
N ASN A 246 -37.29 -30.48 -41.62
CA ASN A 246 -37.34 -31.74 -42.39
C ASN A 246 -36.77 -32.98 -41.69
N ASN A 247 -36.69 -32.93 -40.34
CA ASN A 247 -36.30 -34.09 -39.54
C ASN A 247 -37.55 -34.96 -39.20
N GLN A 248 -37.31 -36.20 -38.81
CA GLN A 248 -38.37 -37.06 -38.25
C GLN A 248 -38.76 -36.56 -36.85
N ILE A 249 -40.08 -36.57 -36.58
CA ILE A 249 -40.60 -36.43 -35.21
C ILE A 249 -40.74 -37.83 -34.64
N LYS A 250 -39.97 -38.14 -33.62
CA LYS A 250 -39.93 -39.44 -32.94
C LYS A 250 -40.64 -39.39 -31.61
N GLY A 251 -41.14 -40.59 -31.15
CA GLY A 251 -41.78 -40.68 -29.85
C GLY A 251 -43.20 -40.09 -29.77
N VAL A 252 -43.84 -39.93 -30.92
CA VAL A 252 -45.25 -39.46 -30.97
C VAL A 252 -46.17 -40.58 -30.50
N ALA A 253 -46.87 -40.35 -29.40
CA ALA A 253 -47.93 -41.27 -28.91
C ALA A 253 -49.11 -41.29 -29.89
N ALA A 254 -49.96 -42.31 -29.84
CA ALA A 254 -51.22 -42.33 -30.61
C ALA A 254 -52.13 -41.16 -30.19
N GLY A 255 -52.55 -40.34 -31.18
CA GLY A 255 -53.48 -39.25 -30.97
C GLY A 255 -54.84 -39.76 -30.48
N THR A 256 -55.47 -39.06 -29.53
CA THR A 256 -56.76 -39.39 -28.97
C THR A 256 -57.79 -38.27 -29.10
N ALA A 257 -57.35 -37.06 -29.35
CA ALA A 257 -58.18 -35.89 -29.59
C ALA A 257 -57.99 -35.34 -31.01
N ASP A 258 -58.93 -34.61 -31.52
CA ASP A 258 -58.96 -34.08 -32.90
C ASP A 258 -57.77 -33.14 -33.21
N THR A 259 -57.14 -32.60 -32.15
CA THR A 259 -55.97 -31.71 -32.28
C THR A 259 -54.64 -32.39 -32.02
N ASP A 260 -54.62 -33.71 -31.81
CA ASP A 260 -53.38 -34.46 -31.54
C ASP A 260 -52.67 -34.80 -32.84
N ALA A 261 -51.33 -34.92 -32.77
CA ALA A 261 -50.55 -35.45 -33.89
C ALA A 261 -50.81 -36.94 -34.06
N VAL A 262 -50.94 -37.38 -35.30
CA VAL A 262 -51.13 -38.81 -35.68
C VAL A 262 -49.77 -39.45 -35.87
N ASN A 263 -49.50 -40.60 -35.28
CA ASN A 263 -48.29 -41.37 -35.51
C ASN A 263 -48.50 -42.39 -36.66
N LEU A 264 -47.41 -42.93 -37.21
CA LEU A 264 -47.44 -43.86 -38.35
C LEU A 264 -48.21 -45.14 -38.03
N GLY A 265 -48.28 -45.59 -36.79
CA GLY A 265 -49.04 -46.78 -36.37
C GLY A 265 -50.53 -46.61 -36.49
N GLN A 266 -51.08 -45.38 -36.39
CA GLN A 266 -52.48 -45.07 -36.54
C GLN A 266 -52.93 -44.95 -38.02
N LEU A 267 -51.97 -44.83 -38.95
CA LEU A 267 -52.22 -44.73 -40.38
C LEU A 267 -52.12 -46.09 -41.09
N LYS A 268 -51.70 -47.13 -40.40
CA LYS A 268 -51.66 -48.51 -40.90
C LYS A 268 -52.91 -49.25 -40.49
#